data_b1cf3b830309f14df0573ded1d660d98
#
_entry.id   b1cf3b830309f14df0573ded1d660d98
#
_cell.length_a   1.000
_cell.length_b   1.000
_cell.length_c   1.000
_cell.angle_alpha   90.00
_cell.angle_beta   90.00
_cell.angle_gamma   90.00
#
_symmetry.space_group_name_H-M   'P 1'
#
loop_
_entity.id
_entity.type
_entity.pdbx_description
1 polymer ?
#
loop_
_entity_poly.entity_id
_entity_poly.type
_entity_poly.pdbx_seq_one_letter_code
_entity_poly.pdbx_strand_id
1 'polypeptide(L)'
;ALAESNKVAVTLLEPNESFISCPMSALFYAGHEQLSYLQRSYAPLDKLGIRRVRERAIGIDRAAQMVVTATQKLPYDFLVLSPGIEYMEESLPGYAQGRDQLPVGFRAFEQLAVKQQIDTFLSQGGNMVITAPKPPYRCPPAPYERAMMVAEQMKLRGTKGKIILIDANPNPMPPPIAK
;
A
#
# COMPACT_ATOMS: atom_id res chain seq x y z
N ALA A 1 -12.06 0.49 -22.82
CA ALA A 1 -12.20 -0.94 -23.10
C ALA A 1 -13.65 -1.44 -22.92
N LEU A 2 -13.99 -2.30 -21.91
CA LEU A 2 -15.35 -2.89 -21.81
C LEU A 2 -16.45 -1.85 -21.60
N ALA A 3 -16.27 -0.88 -20.71
CA ALA A 3 -17.24 0.19 -20.47
C ALA A 3 -17.42 1.10 -21.70
N GLU A 4 -16.35 1.37 -22.44
CA GLU A 4 -16.37 2.19 -23.66
C GLU A 4 -17.14 1.52 -24.82
N SER A 5 -17.27 0.21 -24.80
CA SER A 5 -18.01 -0.53 -25.82
C SER A 5 -19.54 -0.41 -25.69
N ASN A 6 -20.03 0.18 -24.59
CA ASN A 6 -21.45 0.23 -24.20
C ASN A 6 -22.14 -1.14 -24.10
N LYS A 7 -21.35 -2.22 -24.06
CA LYS A 7 -21.87 -3.60 -23.94
C LYS A 7 -21.93 -4.08 -22.48
N VAL A 8 -21.16 -3.41 -21.60
CA VAL A 8 -21.08 -3.77 -20.18
C VAL A 8 -21.21 -2.51 -19.34
N ALA A 9 -22.15 -2.47 -18.41
CA ALA A 9 -22.25 -1.45 -17.38
C ALA A 9 -21.26 -1.80 -16.26
N VAL A 10 -20.28 -0.91 -16.00
CA VAL A 10 -19.27 -1.12 -14.97
C VAL A 10 -19.58 -0.23 -13.77
N THR A 11 -19.68 -0.81 -12.58
CA THR A 11 -19.76 -0.08 -11.32
C THR A 11 -18.52 -0.36 -10.50
N LEU A 12 -17.79 0.70 -10.10
CA LEU A 12 -16.68 0.64 -9.16
C LEU A 12 -17.18 1.04 -7.77
N LEU A 13 -17.11 0.11 -6.83
CA LEU A 13 -17.36 0.35 -5.41
C LEU A 13 -16.02 0.60 -4.72
N GLU A 14 -15.73 1.86 -4.35
CA GLU A 14 -14.47 2.30 -3.77
C GLU A 14 -14.74 3.45 -2.78
N PRO A 15 -14.46 3.27 -1.48
CA PRO A 15 -14.77 4.30 -0.48
C PRO A 15 -13.84 5.53 -0.57
N ASN A 16 -12.62 5.38 -1.10
CA ASN A 16 -11.66 6.45 -1.15
C ASN A 16 -11.92 7.39 -2.34
N GLU A 17 -11.55 8.65 -2.18
CA GLU A 17 -11.69 9.65 -3.23
C GLU A 17 -10.62 9.55 -4.30
N SER A 18 -9.44 9.10 -3.89
CA SER A 18 -8.29 8.91 -4.76
C SER A 18 -7.55 7.64 -4.40
N PHE A 19 -6.86 7.11 -5.38
CA PHE A 19 -5.93 5.99 -5.23
C PHE A 19 -4.54 6.53 -4.90
N ILE A 20 -3.86 5.93 -3.91
CA ILE A 20 -2.44 6.16 -3.65
C ILE A 20 -1.68 4.90 -4.03
N SER A 21 -0.78 5.03 -5.00
CA SER A 21 0.02 3.93 -5.51
C SER A 21 1.09 3.52 -4.49
N CYS A 22 1.09 2.26 -4.08
CA CYS A 22 2.18 1.69 -3.28
C CYS A 22 3.45 1.44 -4.12
N PRO A 23 3.37 0.87 -5.34
CA PRO A 23 4.49 0.92 -6.28
C PRO A 23 4.96 2.36 -6.48
N MET A 24 6.28 2.57 -6.61
CA MET A 24 6.92 3.89 -6.73
C MET A 24 6.95 4.72 -5.42
N SER A 25 6.38 4.24 -4.30
CA SER A 25 6.47 4.94 -3.00
C SER A 25 7.93 5.15 -2.56
N ALA A 26 8.80 4.31 -3.04
CA ALA A 26 10.24 4.41 -2.88
C ALA A 26 10.79 5.77 -3.32
N LEU A 27 10.35 6.32 -4.45
CA LEU A 27 10.77 7.64 -4.93
C LEU A 27 10.30 8.76 -4.00
N PHE A 28 9.09 8.62 -3.45
CA PHE A 28 8.58 9.56 -2.44
C PHE A 28 9.40 9.49 -1.15
N TYR A 29 9.72 8.30 -0.66
CA TYR A 29 10.52 8.12 0.55
C TYR A 29 11.94 8.67 0.40
N ALA A 30 12.55 8.51 -0.77
CA ALA A 30 13.86 9.08 -1.09
C ALA A 30 13.83 10.60 -1.28
N GLY A 31 12.67 11.21 -1.40
CA GLY A 31 12.53 12.65 -1.64
C GLY A 31 12.74 13.06 -3.10
N HIS A 32 12.73 12.09 -4.03
CA HIS A 32 12.77 12.38 -5.47
C HIS A 32 11.43 12.84 -6.00
N GLU A 33 10.33 12.44 -5.36
CA GLU A 33 8.97 12.77 -5.77
C GLU A 33 8.13 13.25 -4.58
N GLN A 34 7.06 13.97 -4.85
CA GLN A 34 6.06 14.38 -3.87
C GLN A 34 4.96 13.33 -3.74
N LEU A 35 4.19 13.35 -2.64
CA LEU A 35 3.07 12.44 -2.43
C LEU A 35 2.04 12.50 -3.58
N SER A 36 1.84 13.68 -4.17
CA SER A 36 0.96 13.88 -5.32
C SER A 36 1.34 13.04 -6.55
N TYR A 37 2.61 12.67 -6.67
CA TYR A 37 3.08 11.75 -7.71
C TYR A 37 2.48 10.36 -7.56
N LEU A 38 2.23 9.91 -6.33
CA LEU A 38 1.60 8.62 -6.02
C LEU A 38 0.08 8.67 -6.10
N GLN A 39 -0.49 9.87 -5.98
CA GLN A 39 -1.93 10.06 -5.89
C GLN A 39 -2.57 10.12 -7.28
N ARG A 40 -3.64 9.37 -7.47
CA ARG A 40 -4.42 9.35 -8.71
C ARG A 40 -5.89 9.52 -8.40
N SER A 41 -6.52 10.47 -9.07
CA SER A 41 -7.97 10.67 -9.00
C SER A 41 -8.71 9.57 -9.76
N TYR A 42 -9.85 9.17 -9.25
CA TYR A 42 -10.79 8.31 -9.97
C TYR A 42 -11.66 9.06 -11.00
N ALA A 43 -11.63 10.39 -11.03
CA ALA A 43 -12.46 11.18 -11.93
C ALA A 43 -12.32 10.83 -13.42
N PRO A 44 -11.15 10.43 -13.95
CA PRO A 44 -11.04 9.96 -15.32
C PRO A 44 -11.91 8.74 -15.67
N LEU A 45 -12.28 7.92 -14.67
CA LEU A 45 -13.13 6.76 -14.87
C LEU A 45 -14.58 7.16 -15.24
N ASP A 46 -15.03 8.32 -14.78
CA ASP A 46 -16.36 8.84 -15.09
C ASP A 46 -16.50 9.11 -16.61
N LYS A 47 -15.40 9.56 -17.26
CA LYS A 47 -15.33 9.78 -18.70
C LYS A 47 -15.41 8.47 -19.51
N LEU A 48 -15.10 7.35 -18.89
CA LEU A 48 -15.21 6.02 -19.48
C LEU A 48 -16.59 5.39 -19.24
N GLY A 49 -17.56 6.13 -18.67
CA GLY A 49 -18.89 5.63 -18.36
C GLY A 49 -18.93 4.69 -17.15
N ILE A 50 -17.90 4.67 -16.29
CA ILE A 50 -17.85 3.85 -15.09
C ILE A 50 -18.59 4.57 -13.97
N ARG A 51 -19.65 3.95 -13.47
CA ARG A 51 -20.39 4.43 -12.28
C ARG A 51 -19.52 4.22 -11.03
N ARG A 52 -19.23 5.28 -10.27
CA ARG A 52 -18.56 5.16 -8.98
C ARG A 52 -19.54 5.23 -7.83
N VAL A 53 -19.39 4.31 -6.88
CA VAL A 53 -20.11 4.29 -5.60
C VAL A 53 -19.09 4.42 -4.49
N ARG A 54 -19.13 5.57 -3.76
CA ARG A 54 -18.17 5.91 -2.71
C ARG A 54 -18.57 5.32 -1.36
N GLU A 55 -18.69 4.01 -1.34
CA GLU A 55 -19.08 3.27 -0.15
C GLU A 55 -18.20 2.04 0.02
N ARG A 56 -18.20 1.48 1.22
CA ARG A 56 -17.53 0.21 1.51
C ARG A 56 -18.51 -0.95 1.32
N ALA A 57 -18.06 -2.01 0.67
CA ALA A 57 -18.78 -3.28 0.71
C ALA A 57 -18.75 -3.85 2.14
N ILE A 58 -19.90 -4.18 2.69
CA ILE A 58 -20.04 -4.79 4.02
C ILE A 58 -20.53 -6.24 3.93
N GLY A 59 -20.98 -6.67 2.76
CA GLY A 59 -21.41 -8.04 2.51
C GLY A 59 -21.66 -8.33 1.04
N ILE A 60 -21.77 -9.61 0.73
CA ILE A 60 -22.14 -10.12 -0.61
C ILE A 60 -23.20 -11.19 -0.42
N ASP A 61 -24.39 -10.94 -0.98
CA ASP A 61 -25.43 -11.95 -1.12
C ASP A 61 -25.22 -12.64 -2.47
N ARG A 62 -24.64 -13.84 -2.43
CA ARG A 62 -24.32 -14.60 -3.64
C ARG A 62 -25.56 -15.18 -4.29
N ALA A 63 -26.59 -15.53 -3.51
CA ALA A 63 -27.81 -16.10 -4.02
C ALA A 63 -28.65 -15.07 -4.77
N ALA A 64 -28.73 -13.85 -4.23
CA ALA A 64 -29.39 -12.72 -4.86
C ALA A 64 -28.53 -11.94 -5.85
N GLN A 65 -27.25 -12.30 -5.99
CA GLN A 65 -26.25 -11.56 -6.80
C GLN A 65 -26.20 -10.06 -6.43
N MET A 66 -26.06 -9.75 -5.15
CA MET A 66 -26.04 -8.38 -4.63
C MET A 66 -24.77 -8.11 -3.82
N VAL A 67 -24.14 -6.98 -4.04
CA VAL A 67 -23.15 -6.40 -3.10
C VAL A 67 -23.90 -5.47 -2.16
N VAL A 68 -23.67 -5.63 -0.87
CA VAL A 68 -24.34 -4.85 0.19
C VAL A 68 -23.37 -3.77 0.70
N THR A 69 -23.86 -2.55 0.80
CA THR A 69 -23.20 -1.41 1.43
C THR A 69 -24.02 -0.93 2.64
N ALA A 70 -23.58 0.12 3.29
CA ALA A 70 -24.34 0.69 4.41
C ALA A 70 -25.68 1.30 3.98
N THR A 71 -25.79 1.79 2.75
CA THR A 71 -26.97 2.54 2.30
C THR A 71 -27.74 1.86 1.17
N GLN A 72 -27.15 0.90 0.44
CA GLN A 72 -27.77 0.32 -0.74
C GLN A 72 -27.33 -1.12 -1.01
N LYS A 73 -28.05 -1.78 -1.90
CA LYS A 73 -27.68 -3.07 -2.51
C LYS A 73 -27.46 -2.86 -4.00
N LEU A 74 -26.33 -3.36 -4.49
CA LEU A 74 -25.90 -3.22 -5.88
C LEU A 74 -25.99 -4.58 -6.58
N PRO A 75 -26.86 -4.76 -7.58
CA PRO A 75 -26.94 -6.01 -8.34
C PRO A 75 -25.72 -6.15 -9.25
N TYR A 76 -25.36 -7.40 -9.55
CA TYR A 76 -24.33 -7.74 -10.51
C TYR A 76 -24.63 -9.01 -11.28
N ASP A 77 -24.20 -9.03 -12.54
CA ASP A 77 -24.11 -10.27 -13.34
C ASP A 77 -22.74 -10.93 -13.15
N PHE A 78 -21.69 -10.10 -13.09
CA PHE A 78 -20.31 -10.50 -12.82
C PHE A 78 -19.72 -9.64 -11.72
N LEU A 79 -19.03 -10.26 -10.76
CA LEU A 79 -18.39 -9.59 -9.65
C LEU A 79 -16.88 -9.82 -9.68
N VAL A 80 -16.11 -8.73 -9.71
CA VAL A 80 -14.66 -8.74 -9.51
C VAL A 80 -14.36 -8.27 -8.11
N LEU A 81 -13.68 -9.11 -7.31
CA LEU A 81 -13.28 -8.82 -5.94
C LEU A 81 -11.80 -8.42 -5.91
N SER A 82 -11.54 -7.16 -5.59
CA SER A 82 -10.19 -6.63 -5.42
C SER A 82 -10.12 -5.77 -4.15
N PRO A 83 -10.35 -6.36 -2.96
CA PRO A 83 -10.52 -5.59 -1.71
C PRO A 83 -9.21 -5.01 -1.17
N GLY A 84 -8.07 -5.37 -1.75
CA GLY A 84 -6.76 -5.00 -1.24
C GLY A 84 -6.28 -5.95 -0.14
N ILE A 85 -5.54 -5.40 0.82
CA ILE A 85 -4.97 -6.16 1.94
C ILE A 85 -5.36 -5.55 3.28
N GLU A 86 -5.32 -6.38 4.30
CA GLU A 86 -5.29 -5.96 5.71
C GLU A 86 -4.05 -6.58 6.38
N TYR A 87 -3.56 -5.95 7.46
CA TYR A 87 -2.45 -6.48 8.24
C TYR A 87 -2.96 -7.50 9.24
N MET A 88 -2.24 -8.59 9.36
CA MET A 88 -2.43 -9.58 10.43
C MET A 88 -1.62 -9.13 11.66
N GLU A 89 -2.08 -8.08 12.32
CA GLU A 89 -1.35 -7.41 13.39
C GLU A 89 -1.02 -8.37 14.56
N GLU A 90 -1.90 -9.32 14.82
CA GLU A 90 -1.75 -10.36 15.81
C GLU A 90 -0.63 -11.36 15.50
N SER A 91 -0.20 -11.44 14.25
CA SER A 91 0.88 -12.34 13.83
C SER A 91 2.26 -11.89 14.32
N LEU A 92 2.39 -10.63 14.74
CA LEU A 92 3.63 -10.05 15.26
C LEU A 92 3.41 -9.58 16.71
N PRO A 93 3.89 -10.34 17.70
CA PRO A 93 3.71 -9.98 19.11
C PRO A 93 4.20 -8.55 19.42
N GLY A 94 3.35 -7.74 20.06
CA GLY A 94 3.67 -6.36 20.42
C GLY A 94 3.39 -5.32 19.31
N TYR A 95 3.11 -5.74 18.10
CA TYR A 95 2.87 -4.78 17.00
C TYR A 95 1.60 -3.95 17.23
N ALA A 96 0.51 -4.57 17.65
CA ALA A 96 -0.76 -3.87 17.85
C ALA A 96 -0.66 -2.70 18.86
N GLN A 97 0.20 -2.81 19.88
CA GLN A 97 0.45 -1.76 20.86
C GLN A 97 1.31 -0.62 20.31
N GLY A 98 2.18 -0.91 19.36
CA GLY A 98 3.12 0.05 18.78
C GLY A 98 2.79 0.53 17.36
N ARG A 99 1.69 0.08 16.78
CA ARG A 99 1.39 0.28 15.35
C ARG A 99 1.40 1.74 14.89
N ASP A 100 0.97 2.66 15.76
CA ASP A 100 0.92 4.09 15.44
C ASP A 100 2.33 4.70 15.33
N GLN A 101 3.33 4.05 15.94
CA GLN A 101 4.74 4.41 15.90
C GLN A 101 5.54 3.58 14.88
N LEU A 102 4.93 2.53 14.34
CA LEU A 102 5.58 1.54 13.46
C LEU A 102 4.83 1.42 12.11
N PRO A 103 4.75 2.49 11.32
CA PRO A 103 4.04 2.47 10.05
C PRO A 103 4.74 1.52 9.06
N VAL A 104 3.96 0.69 8.38
CA VAL A 104 4.48 -0.28 7.40
C VAL A 104 4.57 0.32 6.00
N GLY A 105 3.61 1.19 5.63
CA GLY A 105 3.60 1.91 4.36
C GLY A 105 2.96 1.16 3.19
N PHE A 106 2.11 0.15 3.45
CA PHE A 106 1.26 -0.46 2.42
C PHE A 106 -0.17 0.06 2.43
N ARG A 107 -0.58 0.76 3.48
CA ARG A 107 -1.83 1.53 3.51
C ARG A 107 -1.56 2.96 3.03
N ALA A 108 -2.52 3.52 2.30
CA ALA A 108 -2.39 4.85 1.72
C ALA A 108 -2.06 5.94 2.74
N PHE A 109 -2.70 5.91 3.91
CA PHE A 109 -2.51 6.91 4.97
C PHE A 109 -1.19 6.79 5.72
N GLU A 110 -0.47 5.66 5.60
CA GLU A 110 0.83 5.45 6.25
C GLU A 110 2.01 6.07 5.50
N GLN A 111 1.82 6.45 4.22
CA GLN A 111 2.91 6.94 3.38
C GLN A 111 3.64 8.14 3.99
N LEU A 112 2.88 9.10 4.52
CA LEU A 112 3.45 10.27 5.17
C LEU A 112 4.19 9.92 6.47
N ALA A 113 3.65 9.01 7.28
CA ALA A 113 4.28 8.61 8.53
C ALA A 113 5.62 7.89 8.29
N VAL A 114 5.69 7.00 7.29
CA VAL A 114 6.96 6.36 6.88
C VAL A 114 7.97 7.39 6.41
N LYS A 115 7.55 8.33 5.55
CA LYS A 115 8.41 9.41 5.05
C LYS A 115 8.95 10.25 6.20
N GLN A 116 8.10 10.63 7.14
CA GLN A 116 8.49 11.42 8.30
C GLN A 116 9.54 10.71 9.18
N GLN A 117 9.40 9.41 9.41
CA GLN A 117 10.39 8.64 10.14
C GLN A 117 11.73 8.60 9.41
N ILE A 118 11.72 8.38 8.09
CA ILE A 118 12.92 8.41 7.27
C ILE A 118 13.59 9.79 7.32
N ASP A 119 12.83 10.87 7.17
CA ASP A 119 13.39 12.22 7.21
C ASP A 119 13.96 12.58 8.60
N THR A 120 13.30 12.15 9.67
CA THR A 120 13.78 12.30 11.02
C THR A 120 15.13 11.59 11.20
N PHE A 121 15.20 10.33 10.78
CA PHE A 121 16.46 9.57 10.81
C PHE A 121 17.55 10.23 9.98
N LEU A 122 17.25 10.66 8.77
CA LEU A 122 18.23 11.30 7.89
C LEU A 122 18.76 12.64 8.44
N SER A 123 17.96 13.35 9.23
CA SER A 123 18.36 14.60 9.85
C SER A 123 19.13 14.42 11.18
N GLN A 124 18.73 13.44 11.99
CA GLN A 124 19.26 13.24 13.33
C GLN A 124 20.35 12.16 13.39
N GLY A 125 20.35 11.23 12.45
CA GLY A 125 21.21 10.06 12.50
C GLY A 125 20.73 9.00 13.49
N GLY A 126 21.65 8.13 13.90
CA GLY A 126 21.33 7.04 14.83
C GLY A 126 21.14 5.70 14.15
N ASN A 127 20.23 4.87 14.65
CA ASN A 127 19.95 3.55 14.09
C ASN A 127 18.52 3.49 13.53
N MET A 128 18.39 3.16 12.24
CA MET A 128 17.12 2.82 11.63
C MET A 128 17.00 1.30 11.56
N VAL A 129 15.93 0.75 12.12
CA VAL A 129 15.62 -0.68 12.05
C VAL A 129 14.50 -0.89 11.05
N ILE A 130 14.71 -1.78 10.09
CA ILE A 130 13.71 -2.22 9.12
C ILE A 130 13.50 -3.71 9.35
N THR A 131 12.25 -4.15 9.47
CA THR A 131 11.93 -5.55 9.69
C THR A 131 11.18 -6.16 8.52
N ALA A 132 11.54 -7.37 8.12
CA ALA A 132 10.81 -8.21 7.19
C ALA A 132 10.20 -9.39 7.96
N PRO A 133 8.87 -9.53 7.98
CA PRO A 133 8.22 -10.60 8.72
C PRO A 133 8.40 -11.95 8.02
N LYS A 134 8.02 -13.03 8.74
CA LYS A 134 7.97 -14.37 8.14
C LYS A 134 6.93 -14.41 7.00
N PRO A 135 7.24 -15.10 5.89
CA PRO A 135 6.30 -15.26 4.78
C PRO A 135 4.99 -15.97 5.20
N PRO A 136 3.88 -15.74 4.51
CA PRO A 136 3.75 -14.85 3.35
C PRO A 136 3.55 -13.38 3.76
N TYR A 137 4.19 -12.45 3.06
CA TYR A 137 3.96 -11.02 3.25
C TYR A 137 4.01 -10.28 1.89
N ARG A 138 3.41 -9.08 1.87
CA ARG A 138 3.32 -8.28 0.65
C ARG A 138 4.68 -7.70 0.28
N CYS A 139 5.01 -7.75 -1.02
CA CYS A 139 6.17 -7.10 -1.62
C CYS A 139 7.50 -7.49 -0.94
N PRO A 140 7.97 -8.73 -1.08
CA PRO A 140 9.21 -9.19 -0.45
C PRO A 140 10.44 -8.32 -0.68
N PRO A 141 10.65 -7.66 -1.84
CA PRO A 141 11.79 -6.76 -2.04
C PRO A 141 11.69 -5.42 -1.29
N ALA A 142 10.49 -4.98 -0.84
CA ALA A 142 10.30 -3.65 -0.27
C ALA A 142 11.20 -3.30 0.93
N PRO A 143 11.47 -4.16 1.91
CA PRO A 143 12.38 -3.85 3.02
C PRO A 143 13.80 -3.56 2.54
N TYR A 144 14.28 -4.32 1.56
CA TYR A 144 15.62 -4.18 0.99
C TYR A 144 15.73 -2.91 0.14
N GLU A 145 14.73 -2.66 -0.70
CA GLU A 145 14.64 -1.44 -1.50
C GLU A 145 14.65 -0.19 -0.62
N ARG A 146 13.86 -0.17 0.46
CA ARG A 146 13.89 0.91 1.45
C ARG A 146 15.25 1.08 2.09
N ALA A 147 15.88 -0.02 2.51
CA ALA A 147 17.20 0.02 3.12
C ALA A 147 18.24 0.63 2.18
N MET A 148 18.27 0.20 0.91
CA MET A 148 19.20 0.71 -0.10
C MET A 148 18.99 2.20 -0.38
N MET A 149 17.74 2.62 -0.53
CA MET A 149 17.41 4.03 -0.81
C MET A 149 17.75 4.95 0.36
N VAL A 150 17.44 4.52 1.59
CA VAL A 150 17.80 5.30 2.78
C VAL A 150 19.32 5.36 2.93
N ALA A 151 20.04 4.27 2.63
CA ALA A 151 21.52 4.26 2.64
C ALA A 151 22.12 5.24 1.63
N GLU A 152 21.53 5.33 0.43
CA GLU A 152 21.93 6.33 -0.56
C GLU A 152 21.71 7.76 -0.03
N GLN A 153 20.54 8.04 0.53
CA GLN A 153 20.24 9.35 1.12
C GLN A 153 21.16 9.69 2.30
N MET A 154 21.50 8.71 3.14
CA MET A 154 22.50 8.89 4.21
C MET A 154 23.85 9.34 3.62
N LYS A 155 24.31 8.68 2.55
CA LYS A 155 25.57 9.03 1.89
C LYS A 155 25.53 10.46 1.31
N LEU A 156 24.44 10.80 0.62
CA LEU A 156 24.27 12.12 0.00
C LEU A 156 24.20 13.25 1.03
N ARG A 157 23.57 13.00 2.18
CA ARG A 157 23.39 14.01 3.24
C ARG A 157 24.47 13.99 4.31
N GLY A 158 25.38 13.01 4.27
CA GLY A 158 26.40 12.83 5.31
C GLY A 158 25.83 12.37 6.67
N THR A 159 24.64 11.77 6.68
CA THR A 159 23.96 11.30 7.90
C THR A 159 24.79 10.22 8.59
N LYS A 160 25.02 10.37 9.90
CA LYS A 160 25.75 9.41 10.71
C LYS A 160 24.79 8.41 11.35
N GLY A 161 25.10 7.12 11.20
CA GLY A 161 24.25 6.07 11.77
C GLY A 161 24.34 4.74 11.03
N LYS A 162 23.37 3.86 11.31
CA LYS A 162 23.30 2.52 10.72
C LYS A 162 21.87 2.21 10.30
N ILE A 163 21.75 1.44 9.21
CA ILE A 163 20.51 0.76 8.86
C ILE A 163 20.69 -0.70 9.24
N ILE A 164 19.74 -1.22 10.02
CA ILE A 164 19.72 -2.60 10.49
C ILE A 164 18.49 -3.26 9.88
N LEU A 165 18.70 -4.20 8.96
CA LEU A 165 17.62 -5.00 8.38
C LEU A 165 17.52 -6.31 9.15
N ILE A 166 16.37 -6.56 9.78
CA ILE A 166 16.06 -7.81 10.47
C ILE A 166 15.07 -8.57 9.60
N ASP A 167 15.50 -9.72 9.09
CA ASP A 167 14.72 -10.57 8.21
C ASP A 167 14.45 -11.92 8.86
N ALA A 168 13.18 -12.31 8.95
CA ALA A 168 12.77 -13.61 9.44
C ALA A 168 12.90 -14.74 8.40
N ASN A 169 13.33 -14.43 7.19
CA ASN A 169 13.55 -15.40 6.12
C ASN A 169 14.97 -15.99 6.20
N PRO A 170 15.15 -17.29 5.89
CA PRO A 170 16.48 -17.92 5.93
C PRO A 170 17.43 -17.41 4.85
N ASN A 171 16.90 -16.84 3.77
CA ASN A 171 17.67 -16.25 2.67
C ASN A 171 17.14 -14.84 2.36
N PRO A 172 18.02 -13.87 2.09
CA PRO A 172 17.60 -12.55 1.62
C PRO A 172 16.92 -12.72 0.26
N MET A 173 15.70 -12.24 0.15
CA MET A 173 14.79 -12.40 -0.98
C MET A 173 14.38 -13.86 -1.30
N PRO A 174 13.09 -14.10 -1.58
CA PRO A 174 12.63 -15.45 -1.95
C PRO A 174 13.29 -15.92 -3.25
N PRO A 175 13.66 -17.22 -3.36
CA PRO A 175 14.37 -17.80 -4.49
C PRO A 175 13.82 -17.52 -5.91
N PRO A 176 12.52 -17.27 -6.15
CA PRO A 176 12.01 -16.96 -7.48
C PRO A 176 12.50 -15.64 -8.07
N ILE A 177 13.01 -14.74 -7.23
CA ILE A 177 13.50 -13.41 -7.66
C ILE A 177 15.02 -13.44 -7.90
N ALA A 178 15.68 -14.48 -7.43
CA ALA A 178 17.12 -14.66 -7.53
C ALA A 178 17.58 -15.50 -8.76
N LYS A 179 16.66 -15.81 -9.69
CA LYS A 179 16.99 -16.57 -10.93
C LYS A 179 16.95 -15.66 -12.15
#